data_aceeddf291e265db759f03ff0c5e8306
#
_entry.id   aceeddf291e265db759f03ff0c5e8306
#
_cell.length_a   1.000
_cell.length_b   1.000
_cell.length_c   1.000
_cell.angle_alpha   90.00
_cell.angle_beta   90.00
_cell.angle_gamma   90.00
#
_symmetry.space_group_name_H-M   'P 1'
#
loop_
_entity.id
_entity.type
_entity.pdbx_description
1 polymer ?
#
loop_
_entity_poly.entity_id
_entity_poly.type
_entity_poly.pdbx_seq_one_letter_code
_entity_poly.pdbx_strand_id
1 'polypeptide(L)'
;WRVVNDTVMGGRSNSDFRIEGGVLTFTGSTNTNGGGFASVRSSLTDFGLDGFSHIALRVRSDGRTYTLLLRAQNQRISYRMDFATPVGEWQEVVLPIVLFQASWRGRKLNEPPLAAADIAELGVMIADGNDGEFNFEIDWIKARSSR
;
A
#
# COMPACT_ATOMS: atom_id res chain seq x y z
N TRP A 1 6.49 -5.04 10.00
CA TRP A 1 5.48 -4.06 9.61
C TRP A 1 5.36 -2.96 10.66
N ARG A 2 5.05 -1.76 10.24
CA ARG A 2 4.81 -0.63 11.11
C ARG A 2 3.72 0.25 10.53
N VAL A 3 3.01 0.98 11.39
CA VAL A 3 2.04 1.98 10.94
C VAL A 3 2.72 3.33 10.74
N VAL A 4 2.32 4.05 9.70
CA VAL A 4 2.72 5.42 9.42
C VAL A 4 1.47 6.19 8.99
N ASN A 5 1.02 7.10 9.83
CA ASN A 5 -0.21 7.85 9.63
C ASN A 5 0.09 9.34 9.39
N ASP A 6 -0.96 10.07 9.05
CA ASP A 6 -0.89 11.51 8.83
C ASP A 6 -0.51 12.32 10.08
N THR A 7 -0.44 11.67 11.24
CA THR A 7 0.05 12.31 12.47
C THR A 7 1.47 12.83 12.32
N VAL A 8 2.28 12.22 11.45
CA VAL A 8 3.62 12.73 11.11
C VAL A 8 3.57 14.08 10.40
N MET A 9 2.39 14.49 9.92
CA MET A 9 2.14 15.75 9.23
C MET A 9 1.10 16.61 9.97
N GLY A 10 0.83 16.30 11.25
CA GLY A 10 -0.14 17.00 12.06
C GLY A 10 -1.59 16.56 11.88
N GLY A 11 -1.84 15.46 11.19
CA GLY A 11 -3.18 14.92 11.00
C GLY A 11 -3.70 14.13 12.20
N ARG A 12 -4.91 13.63 12.12
CA ARG A 12 -5.66 12.97 13.21
C ARG A 12 -6.11 11.55 12.90
N SER A 13 -5.67 10.98 11.78
CA SER A 13 -5.97 9.57 11.49
C SER A 13 -5.25 8.66 12.47
N ASN A 14 -5.84 7.52 12.74
CA ASN A 14 -5.23 6.49 13.58
C ASN A 14 -5.35 5.13 12.90
N SER A 15 -4.44 4.23 13.24
CA SER A 15 -4.48 2.89 12.69
C SER A 15 -3.69 1.92 13.56
N ASP A 16 -3.95 0.65 13.34
CA ASP A 16 -3.23 -0.44 13.96
C ASP A 16 -3.22 -1.64 13.01
N PHE A 17 -2.37 -2.60 13.28
CA PHE A 17 -2.36 -3.85 12.52
C PHE A 17 -2.09 -5.02 13.45
N ARG A 18 -2.53 -6.20 13.00
CA ARG A 18 -2.20 -7.47 13.67
C ARG A 18 -2.00 -8.54 12.62
N ILE A 19 -1.24 -9.56 12.96
CA ILE A 19 -1.04 -10.74 12.11
C ILE A 19 -1.49 -11.95 12.90
N GLU A 20 -2.51 -12.62 12.39
CA GLU A 20 -3.09 -13.82 13.00
C GLU A 20 -3.36 -14.85 11.90
N GLY A 21 -2.94 -16.09 12.10
CA GLY A 21 -3.17 -17.17 11.13
C GLY A 21 -2.63 -16.87 9.74
N GLY A 22 -1.54 -16.10 9.62
CA GLY A 22 -0.96 -15.71 8.34
C GLY A 22 -1.67 -14.55 7.64
N VAL A 23 -2.69 -13.96 8.27
CA VAL A 23 -3.44 -12.82 7.71
C VAL A 23 -3.06 -11.54 8.45
N LEU A 24 -2.65 -10.51 7.71
CA LEU A 24 -2.45 -9.17 8.25
C LEU A 24 -3.78 -8.42 8.19
N THR A 25 -4.23 -7.90 9.32
CA THR A 25 -5.42 -7.07 9.42
C THR A 25 -5.00 -5.64 9.76
N PHE A 26 -5.39 -4.70 8.91
CA PHE A 26 -5.08 -3.28 9.06
C PHE A 26 -6.39 -2.52 9.27
N THR A 27 -6.52 -1.87 10.43
CA THR A 27 -7.75 -1.20 10.84
C THR A 27 -7.45 0.18 11.39
N GLY A 28 -8.46 1.02 11.42
CA GLY A 28 -8.34 2.33 12.01
C GLY A 28 -9.44 3.28 11.55
N SER A 29 -9.11 4.55 11.58
CA SER A 29 -10.02 5.62 11.18
C SER A 29 -9.23 6.72 10.49
N THR A 30 -9.73 7.20 9.36
CA THR A 30 -9.14 8.35 8.67
C THR A 30 -9.89 9.62 9.03
N ASN A 31 -9.14 10.73 9.10
CA ASN A 31 -9.66 12.05 9.38
C ASN A 31 -8.99 13.04 8.42
N THR A 32 -9.77 13.67 7.55
CA THR A 32 -9.26 14.58 6.53
C THR A 32 -8.85 15.95 7.09
N ASN A 33 -9.13 16.20 8.36
CA ASN A 33 -8.75 17.44 9.03
C ASN A 33 -7.25 17.47 9.33
N GLY A 34 -6.46 18.11 8.48
CA GLY A 34 -5.02 18.21 8.61
C GLY A 34 -4.22 17.08 7.95
N GLY A 35 -4.91 16.22 7.21
CA GLY A 35 -4.26 15.10 6.55
C GLY A 35 -5.27 14.20 5.87
N GLY A 36 -5.39 12.95 6.31
CA GLY A 36 -6.39 12.02 5.80
C GLY A 36 -5.82 10.72 5.29
N PHE A 37 -4.65 10.31 5.78
CA PHE A 37 -4.12 9.00 5.42
C PHE A 37 -3.70 8.18 6.64
N ALA A 38 -3.75 6.87 6.46
CA ALA A 38 -3.15 5.90 7.34
C ALA A 38 -2.47 4.83 6.50
N SER A 39 -1.36 4.30 6.96
CA SER A 39 -0.64 3.26 6.21
C SER A 39 0.02 2.26 7.13
N VAL A 40 0.22 1.04 6.61
CA VAL A 40 1.05 0.01 7.21
C VAL A 40 2.14 -0.35 6.20
N ARG A 41 3.40 -0.44 6.65
CA ARG A 41 4.56 -0.63 5.77
C ARG A 41 5.44 -1.74 6.28
N SER A 42 6.05 -2.48 5.36
CA SER A 42 7.04 -3.50 5.69
C SER A 42 8.37 -2.87 6.09
N SER A 43 9.23 -3.67 6.68
CA SER A 43 10.65 -3.30 6.86
C SER A 43 11.34 -3.28 5.50
N LEU A 44 12.45 -2.52 5.41
CA LEU A 44 13.30 -2.54 4.21
C LEU A 44 13.92 -3.93 4.06
N THR A 45 13.80 -4.50 2.88
CA THR A 45 14.26 -5.87 2.58
C THR A 45 14.56 -5.98 1.09
N ASP A 46 15.57 -6.75 0.74
CA ASP A 46 15.77 -7.17 -0.64
C ASP A 46 14.80 -8.32 -0.94
N PHE A 47 13.74 -8.02 -1.67
CA PHE A 47 12.73 -9.02 -2.01
C PHE A 47 13.14 -9.94 -3.16
N GLY A 48 14.20 -9.59 -3.90
CA GLY A 48 14.68 -10.43 -5.00
C GLY A 48 13.70 -10.52 -6.17
N LEU A 49 13.05 -9.42 -6.53
CA LEU A 49 11.97 -9.41 -7.51
C LEU A 49 12.44 -9.20 -8.96
N ASP A 50 13.74 -9.30 -9.23
CA ASP A 50 14.24 -9.16 -10.59
C ASP A 50 13.57 -10.16 -11.54
N GLY A 51 13.13 -9.70 -12.69
CA GLY A 51 12.43 -10.51 -13.68
C GLY A 51 10.91 -10.61 -13.51
N PHE A 52 10.37 -10.09 -12.41
CA PHE A 52 8.92 -10.04 -12.22
C PHE A 52 8.34 -8.72 -12.75
N SER A 53 7.09 -8.76 -13.17
CA SER A 53 6.43 -7.60 -13.80
C SER A 53 5.20 -7.13 -13.04
N HIS A 54 4.65 -7.95 -12.14
CA HIS A 54 3.39 -7.68 -11.44
C HIS A 54 3.51 -8.00 -9.97
N ILE A 55 2.75 -7.27 -9.16
CA ILE A 55 2.52 -7.61 -7.75
C ILE A 55 1.09 -8.09 -7.63
N ALA A 56 0.90 -9.27 -7.06
CA ALA A 56 -0.41 -9.83 -6.79
C ALA A 56 -0.67 -9.88 -5.29
N LEU A 57 -1.89 -9.52 -4.89
CA LEU A 57 -2.32 -9.55 -3.49
C LEU A 57 -3.63 -10.32 -3.39
N ARG A 58 -3.77 -11.12 -2.34
CA ARG A 58 -5.06 -11.67 -1.96
C ARG A 58 -5.56 -10.88 -0.76
N VAL A 59 -6.65 -10.15 -0.94
CA VAL A 59 -7.13 -9.16 0.02
C VAL A 59 -8.64 -9.29 0.24
N ARG A 60 -9.07 -8.82 1.40
CA ARG A 60 -10.49 -8.62 1.72
C ARG A 60 -10.63 -7.24 2.35
N SER A 61 -11.57 -6.45 1.86
CA SER A 61 -11.69 -5.06 2.29
C SER A 61 -13.13 -4.67 2.61
N ASP A 62 -13.27 -3.42 3.03
CA ASP A 62 -14.55 -2.78 3.33
C ASP A 62 -15.15 -2.00 2.13
N GLY A 63 -14.57 -2.18 0.94
CA GLY A 63 -15.03 -1.50 -0.27
C GLY A 63 -14.43 -0.12 -0.49
N ARG A 64 -13.65 0.40 0.45
CA ARG A 64 -12.95 1.68 0.25
C ARG A 64 -11.78 1.49 -0.72
N THR A 65 -11.28 2.58 -1.29
CA THR A 65 -10.11 2.57 -2.17
C THR A 65 -8.83 2.57 -1.34
N TYR A 66 -7.97 1.61 -1.61
CA TYR A 66 -6.66 1.46 -0.98
C TYR A 66 -5.57 1.69 -2.00
N THR A 67 -4.36 1.96 -1.53
CA THR A 67 -3.19 2.20 -2.37
C THR A 67 -2.09 1.24 -1.98
N LEU A 68 -1.52 0.52 -2.95
CA LEU A 68 -0.28 -0.22 -2.74
C LEU A 68 0.88 0.74 -2.96
N LEU A 69 1.80 0.76 -2.00
CA LEU A 69 3.01 1.57 -2.03
C LEU A 69 4.22 0.66 -2.25
N LEU A 70 5.10 1.08 -3.16
CA LEU A 70 6.39 0.46 -3.41
C LEU A 70 7.47 1.52 -3.24
N ARG A 71 8.58 1.15 -2.63
CA ARG A 71 9.72 2.06 -2.49
C ARG A 71 11.03 1.31 -2.65
N ALA A 72 11.99 1.95 -3.31
CA ALA A 72 13.35 1.43 -3.42
C ALA A 72 14.16 1.82 -2.18
N GLN A 73 15.23 1.08 -1.90
CA GLN A 73 16.14 1.39 -0.81
C GLN A 73 16.80 2.75 -1.03
N ASN A 74 16.95 3.54 0.05
CA ASN A 74 17.54 4.87 0.03
C ASN A 74 16.82 5.90 -0.85
N GLN A 75 15.56 5.66 -1.17
CA GLN A 75 14.74 6.57 -1.95
C GLN A 75 13.64 7.16 -1.07
N ARG A 76 13.35 8.46 -1.27
CA ARG A 76 12.21 9.13 -0.63
C ARG A 76 10.95 9.00 -1.44
N ILE A 77 11.08 8.76 -2.74
CA ILE A 77 9.98 8.65 -3.67
C ILE A 77 9.24 7.34 -3.42
N SER A 78 7.92 7.42 -3.32
CA SER A 78 7.04 6.25 -3.31
C SER A 78 6.42 6.07 -4.68
N TYR A 79 6.24 4.83 -5.08
CA TYR A 79 5.47 4.46 -6.26
C TYR A 79 4.15 3.88 -5.77
N ARG A 80 3.04 4.34 -6.33
CA ARG A 80 1.71 4.04 -5.80
C ARG A 80 0.73 3.65 -6.90
N MET A 81 -0.18 2.76 -6.56
CA MET A 81 -1.30 2.39 -7.41
C MET A 81 -2.53 2.11 -6.55
N ASP A 82 -3.64 2.75 -6.90
CA ASP A 82 -4.90 2.59 -6.19
C ASP A 82 -5.64 1.35 -6.69
N PHE A 83 -6.37 0.72 -5.80
CA PHE A 83 -7.25 -0.38 -6.12
C PHE A 83 -8.44 -0.42 -5.16
N ALA A 84 -9.54 -1.03 -5.61
CA ALA A 84 -10.71 -1.26 -4.77
C ALA A 84 -11.25 -2.67 -5.03
N THR A 85 -11.85 -3.27 -4.02
CA THR A 85 -12.43 -4.61 -4.10
C THR A 85 -13.84 -4.61 -3.51
N PRO A 86 -14.70 -5.58 -3.88
CA PRO A 86 -16.02 -5.71 -3.26
C PRO A 86 -15.92 -5.93 -1.74
N VAL A 87 -16.93 -5.46 -1.03
CA VAL A 87 -16.98 -5.57 0.43
C VAL A 87 -17.06 -7.02 0.87
N GLY A 88 -16.18 -7.40 1.79
CA GLY A 88 -16.26 -8.67 2.51
C GLY A 88 -15.87 -9.91 1.73
N GLU A 89 -15.35 -9.77 0.51
CA GLU A 89 -14.96 -10.91 -0.33
C GLU A 89 -13.44 -10.95 -0.50
N TRP A 90 -12.86 -12.15 -0.41
CA TRP A 90 -11.47 -12.35 -0.77
C TRP A 90 -11.30 -12.22 -2.27
N GLN A 91 -10.40 -11.35 -2.70
CA GLN A 91 -10.10 -11.07 -4.10
C GLN A 91 -8.61 -11.11 -4.34
N GLU A 92 -8.23 -11.61 -5.51
CA GLU A 92 -6.86 -11.45 -6.00
C GLU A 92 -6.78 -10.20 -6.86
N VAL A 93 -5.89 -9.29 -6.49
CA VAL A 93 -5.62 -8.05 -7.22
C VAL A 93 -4.24 -8.17 -7.82
N VAL A 94 -4.11 -7.94 -9.12
CA VAL A 94 -2.84 -8.02 -9.84
C VAL A 94 -2.51 -6.65 -10.41
N LEU A 95 -1.39 -6.08 -9.99
CA LEU A 95 -1.00 -4.70 -10.31
C LEU A 95 0.31 -4.69 -11.09
N PRO A 96 0.32 -4.16 -12.35
CA PRO A 96 1.56 -4.06 -13.13
C PRO A 96 2.51 -3.03 -12.51
N ILE A 97 3.75 -3.42 -12.27
CA ILE A 97 4.75 -2.54 -11.65
C ILE A 97 4.97 -1.27 -12.47
N VAL A 98 4.98 -1.39 -13.80
CA VAL A 98 5.23 -0.26 -14.71
C VAL A 98 4.15 0.82 -14.65
N LEU A 99 2.95 0.51 -14.12
CA LEU A 99 1.84 1.46 -14.03
C LEU A 99 1.81 2.21 -12.70
N PHE A 100 2.70 1.91 -11.76
CA PHE A 100 2.77 2.64 -10.50
C PHE A 100 3.26 4.06 -10.75
N GLN A 101 2.57 5.02 -10.14
CA GLN A 101 2.88 6.44 -10.26
C GLN A 101 3.87 6.86 -9.17
N ALA A 102 5.00 7.44 -9.59
CA ALA A 102 5.94 8.04 -8.65
C ALA A 102 5.31 9.24 -7.95
N SER A 103 5.52 9.36 -6.65
CA SER A 103 5.04 10.48 -5.87
C SER A 103 5.93 10.77 -4.67
N TRP A 104 5.88 12.01 -4.19
CA TRP A 104 6.54 12.44 -2.97
C TRP A 104 5.66 13.48 -2.27
N ARG A 105 5.31 13.21 -1.03
CA ARG A 105 4.42 14.07 -0.22
C ARG A 105 3.12 14.42 -0.95
N GLY A 106 2.49 13.43 -1.59
CA GLY A 106 1.23 13.61 -2.31
C GLY A 106 1.35 14.25 -3.69
N ARG A 107 2.56 14.60 -4.13
CA ARG A 107 2.79 15.22 -5.44
C ARG A 107 3.24 14.16 -6.44
N LYS A 108 2.57 14.12 -7.60
CA LYS A 108 2.97 13.25 -8.69
C LYS A 108 4.29 13.73 -9.30
N LEU A 109 5.18 12.78 -9.54
CA LEU A 109 6.49 13.05 -10.14
C LEU A 109 6.60 12.37 -11.50
N ASN A 110 7.37 12.97 -12.39
CA ASN A 110 7.68 12.40 -13.70
C ASN A 110 9.00 11.64 -13.61
N GLU A 111 8.90 10.38 -13.13
CA GLU A 111 10.06 9.50 -12.95
C GLU A 111 9.90 8.26 -13.81
N PRO A 112 11.00 7.59 -14.21
CA PRO A 112 10.90 6.30 -14.90
C PRO A 112 10.18 5.27 -14.02
N PRO A 113 9.60 4.21 -14.63
CA PRO A 113 9.00 3.14 -13.85
C PRO A 113 10.00 2.53 -12.87
N LEU A 114 9.51 2.13 -11.69
CA LEU A 114 10.33 1.45 -10.70
C LEU A 114 10.75 0.08 -11.23
N ALA A 115 12.05 -0.22 -11.16
CA ALA A 115 12.55 -1.55 -11.50
C ALA A 115 12.17 -2.55 -10.39
N ALA A 116 11.65 -3.72 -10.77
CA ALA A 116 11.25 -4.74 -9.82
C ALA A 116 12.38 -5.14 -8.87
N ALA A 117 13.61 -5.23 -9.40
CA ALA A 117 14.79 -5.58 -8.60
C ALA A 117 15.08 -4.57 -7.48
N ASP A 118 14.64 -3.32 -7.61
CA ASP A 118 14.92 -2.25 -6.66
C ASP A 118 13.88 -2.14 -5.55
N ILE A 119 12.77 -2.87 -5.63
CA ILE A 119 11.72 -2.82 -4.62
C ILE A 119 12.26 -3.33 -3.29
N ALA A 120 12.23 -2.50 -2.27
CA ALA A 120 12.74 -2.82 -0.94
C ALA A 120 11.73 -2.59 0.18
N GLU A 121 10.61 -1.94 -0.09
CA GLU A 121 9.54 -1.71 0.88
C GLU A 121 8.18 -1.84 0.19
N LEU A 122 7.26 -2.51 0.88
CA LEU A 122 5.86 -2.61 0.49
C LEU A 122 5.02 -1.92 1.56
N GLY A 123 3.94 -1.29 1.14
CA GLY A 123 3.00 -0.72 2.08
C GLY A 123 1.59 -0.66 1.51
N VAL A 124 0.62 -0.59 2.40
CA VAL A 124 -0.77 -0.34 2.04
C VAL A 124 -1.22 0.93 2.74
N MET A 125 -1.83 1.82 1.99
CA MET A 125 -2.31 3.10 2.48
C MET A 125 -3.79 3.26 2.16
N ILE A 126 -4.51 3.95 3.05
CA ILE A 126 -5.83 4.47 2.74
C ILE A 126 -5.76 5.99 2.79
N ALA A 127 -6.11 6.63 1.67
CA ALA A 127 -6.11 8.09 1.51
C ALA A 127 -7.17 8.46 0.47
N ASP A 128 -8.39 7.97 0.65
CA ASP A 128 -9.47 8.10 -0.33
C ASP A 128 -10.27 9.41 -0.21
N GLY A 129 -9.83 10.31 0.68
CA GLY A 129 -10.51 11.59 0.88
C GLY A 129 -11.76 11.52 1.74
N ASN A 130 -12.05 10.38 2.35
CA ASN A 130 -13.22 10.18 3.20
C ASN A 130 -12.81 9.97 4.66
N ASP A 131 -13.59 10.53 5.57
CA ASP A 131 -13.45 10.25 6.99
C ASP A 131 -14.13 8.93 7.33
N GLY A 132 -13.67 8.29 8.40
CA GLY A 132 -14.35 7.14 8.97
C GLY A 132 -13.47 5.93 9.15
N GLU A 133 -14.08 4.90 9.68
CA GLU A 133 -13.40 3.63 9.97
C GLU A 133 -13.06 2.88 8.70
N PHE A 134 -11.97 2.11 8.76
CA PHE A 134 -11.57 1.21 7.68
C PHE A 134 -11.13 -0.14 8.23
N ASN A 135 -11.21 -1.15 7.36
CA ASN A 135 -10.76 -2.50 7.66
C ASN A 135 -10.25 -3.14 6.37
N PHE A 136 -9.01 -3.61 6.40
CA PHE A 136 -8.34 -4.20 5.25
C PHE A 136 -7.52 -5.40 5.68
N GLU A 137 -7.69 -6.51 4.98
CA GLU A 137 -7.00 -7.76 5.29
C GLU A 137 -6.16 -8.22 4.11
N ILE A 138 -4.95 -8.73 4.37
CA ILE A 138 -4.06 -9.29 3.37
C ILE A 138 -3.73 -10.73 3.77
N ASP A 139 -4.06 -11.68 2.91
CA ASP A 139 -3.67 -13.08 3.08
C ASP A 139 -2.24 -13.30 2.58
N TRP A 140 -1.93 -12.81 1.40
CA TRP A 140 -0.58 -12.90 0.85
C TRP A 140 -0.32 -11.80 -0.19
N ILE A 141 0.97 -11.53 -0.40
CA ILE A 141 1.48 -10.68 -1.48
C ILE A 141 2.53 -11.49 -2.22
N LYS A 142 2.43 -11.57 -3.54
CA LYS A 142 3.33 -12.33 -4.41
C LYS A 142 3.77 -11.51 -5.60
N ALA A 143 4.94 -11.81 -6.14
CA ALA A 143 5.37 -11.29 -7.41
C ALA A 143 5.02 -12.26 -8.53
N ARG A 144 4.69 -11.75 -9.71
CA ARG A 144 4.37 -12.54 -10.90
C ARG A 144 5.10 -12.01 -12.11
N SER A 145 5.43 -12.91 -13.03
CA SER A 145 5.93 -12.54 -14.35
C SER A 145 4.75 -12.30 -15.30
N SER A 146 5.02 -11.67 -16.44
CA SER A 146 4.00 -11.30 -17.43
C SER A 146 3.50 -12.47 -18.28
N ARG A 147 3.84 -13.69 -17.93
CA ARG A 147 3.38 -14.88 -18.63
C ARG A 147 2.20 -15.53 -17.93
#